data_11a08beef926e9bb1c4a128a1a026ee8
#
_entry.id   11a08beef926e9bb1c4a128a1a026ee8
#
_cell.length_a   1.000
_cell.length_b   1.000
_cell.length_c   1.000
_cell.angle_alpha   90.00
_cell.angle_beta   90.00
_cell.angle_gamma   90.00
#
_symmetry.space_group_name_H-M   'P 1'
#
loop_
_entity.id
_entity.type
_entity.pdbx_description
1 polymer ?
#
loop_
_entity_poly.entity_id
_entity_poly.type
_entity_poly.pdbx_seq_one_letter_code
_entity_poly.pdbx_strand_id
1 'polypeptide(L)'
;MKLVIAEKPMLARDIARAICGKQVSETARLPISGNGYTVIACAGHLLELVEPDAVNPAWGKPWSLDVLPIQIDDWAKEPTEDKKDLVERIDSLLSEAECVINAGDPDDEGQLIVDEVLDYLGYEGEVLRVYVNDNIEKNIVKAFERLVPNEQCRPAGDAAYARQMADKCFGVNETRLATKRLGGLFSVGRVQTPTLGLVVNRDEAIENHVTRKYYELTATGGCADASGAPVFKFKPDKDMLAGEKHIFDRDALDRIKEKLDDSDKTFSTTISKKVENPPLPYNLTVLLSDMPRRYGFAASKTQQITQDLRDKYKAITYNRSDSQYLKEEHFAQAPVVLAQAMENVGVSWPLDYSIHSKAFNEKNVTAHHGIIPQEVSAPVADMTGDEAKVYTAIVERYAMQ
;
A
#
# COMPACT_ATOMS: atom_id res chain seq x y z
N MET A 1 15.81 27.38 17.39
CA MET A 1 14.51 26.69 17.35
C MET A 1 14.67 25.29 16.75
N LYS A 2 13.72 24.35 17.03
CA LYS A 2 13.71 23.03 16.36
C LYS A 2 12.87 23.11 15.09
N LEU A 3 13.47 22.83 13.92
CA LEU A 3 12.76 22.84 12.64
C LEU A 3 12.21 21.45 12.32
N VAL A 4 10.91 21.33 12.16
CA VAL A 4 10.25 20.07 11.75
C VAL A 4 9.90 20.15 10.27
N ILE A 5 10.42 19.23 9.48
CA ILE A 5 10.15 19.15 8.04
C ILE A 5 9.30 17.91 7.78
N ALA A 6 8.03 18.12 7.42
CA ALA A 6 7.11 17.05 7.06
C ALA A 6 7.06 16.85 5.53
N GLU A 7 6.63 15.68 5.09
CA GLU A 7 6.47 15.40 3.66
C GLU A 7 5.32 16.20 3.05
N LYS A 8 4.18 16.27 3.76
CA LYS A 8 2.91 16.83 3.24
C LYS A 8 2.40 17.98 4.09
N PRO A 9 1.78 19.02 3.47
CA PRO A 9 1.24 20.15 4.21
C PRO A 9 0.18 19.77 5.26
N MET A 10 -0.61 18.71 5.02
CA MET A 10 -1.61 18.25 5.98
C MET A 10 -0.94 17.68 7.23
N LEU A 11 0.02 16.76 7.05
CA LEU A 11 0.80 16.20 8.16
C LEU A 11 1.53 17.32 8.96
N ALA A 12 2.10 18.31 8.27
CA ALA A 12 2.73 19.46 8.93
C ALA A 12 1.75 20.22 9.84
N ARG A 13 0.51 20.42 9.40
CA ARG A 13 -0.52 21.08 10.22
C ARG A 13 -0.94 20.24 11.41
N ASP A 14 -1.08 18.93 11.23
CA ASP A 14 -1.41 18.01 12.32
C ASP A 14 -0.29 17.98 13.37
N ILE A 15 0.96 17.91 12.93
CA ILE A 15 2.12 18.03 13.81
C ILE A 15 2.12 19.39 14.53
N ALA A 16 1.94 20.50 13.80
CA ALA A 16 1.92 21.82 14.41
C ALA A 16 0.79 21.99 15.44
N ARG A 17 -0.38 21.38 15.18
CA ARG A 17 -1.50 21.35 16.13
C ARG A 17 -1.11 20.62 17.41
N ALA A 18 -0.42 19.49 17.27
CA ALA A 18 -0.03 18.66 18.39
C ALA A 18 1.08 19.28 19.27
N ILE A 19 2.09 19.95 18.66
CA ILE A 19 3.29 20.35 19.40
C ILE A 19 3.49 21.87 19.56
N CYS A 20 2.91 22.70 18.68
CA CYS A 20 3.12 24.14 18.75
C CYS A 20 2.22 24.88 19.77
N GLY A 21 1.29 24.18 20.44
CA GLY A 21 0.42 24.78 21.45
C GLY A 21 -0.54 25.85 20.91
N LYS A 22 -0.93 25.76 19.62
CA LYS A 22 -1.81 26.69 18.95
C LYS A 22 -2.95 25.96 18.25
N GLN A 23 -4.12 26.62 18.16
CA GLN A 23 -5.15 26.15 17.25
C GLN A 23 -4.69 26.35 15.79
N VAL A 24 -4.61 25.26 15.05
CA VAL A 24 -4.18 25.25 13.64
C VAL A 24 -5.35 24.83 12.76
N SER A 25 -5.80 25.71 11.88
CA SER A 25 -6.83 25.37 10.90
C SER A 25 -6.28 24.46 9.80
N GLU A 26 -7.14 23.71 9.13
CA GLU A 26 -6.75 22.83 8.01
C GLU A 26 -6.17 23.60 6.81
N THR A 27 -6.45 24.90 6.70
CA THR A 27 -5.94 25.78 5.65
C THR A 27 -4.83 26.73 6.12
N ALA A 28 -4.34 26.55 7.35
CA ALA A 28 -3.28 27.39 7.89
C ALA A 28 -2.03 27.38 6.99
N ARG A 29 -1.46 28.56 6.75
CA ARG A 29 -0.24 28.68 5.95
C ARG A 29 0.98 28.20 6.73
N LEU A 30 1.84 27.46 6.07
CA LEU A 30 3.13 27.02 6.59
C LEU A 30 4.21 28.08 6.30
N PRO A 31 5.26 28.22 7.15
CA PRO A 31 5.50 27.47 8.38
C PRO A 31 4.63 27.93 9.55
N ILE A 32 4.47 27.06 10.55
CA ILE A 32 3.78 27.33 11.80
C ILE A 32 4.76 27.18 12.95
N SER A 33 4.87 28.22 13.79
CA SER A 33 5.80 28.22 14.91
C SER A 33 5.09 28.28 16.26
N GLY A 34 5.63 27.60 17.27
CA GLY A 34 5.14 27.62 18.65
C GLY A 34 5.91 26.63 19.53
N ASN A 35 5.94 26.85 20.84
CA ASN A 35 6.64 26.00 21.83
C ASN A 35 8.07 25.61 21.49
N GLY A 36 8.83 26.49 20.81
CA GLY A 36 10.19 26.21 20.39
C GLY A 36 10.34 25.44 19.09
N TYR A 37 9.24 25.07 18.44
CA TYR A 37 9.21 24.39 17.16
C TYR A 37 8.79 25.33 16.02
N THR A 38 9.29 25.06 14.83
CA THR A 38 8.77 25.61 13.57
C THR A 38 8.52 24.45 12.63
N VAL A 39 7.32 24.33 12.09
CA VAL A 39 6.87 23.20 11.25
C VAL A 39 6.64 23.67 9.83
N ILE A 40 7.29 23.04 8.86
CA ILE A 40 7.12 23.24 7.43
C ILE A 40 6.90 21.91 6.71
N ALA A 41 6.53 21.92 5.44
CA ALA A 41 6.38 20.71 4.62
C ALA A 41 7.05 20.86 3.25
N CYS A 42 7.57 19.75 2.72
CA CYS A 42 8.12 19.64 1.37
C CYS A 42 7.05 19.64 0.27
N ALA A 43 5.82 19.19 0.57
CA ALA A 43 4.77 18.93 -0.44
C ALA A 43 5.20 17.92 -1.53
N GLY A 44 5.80 16.82 -1.11
CA GLY A 44 6.43 15.79 -1.94
C GLY A 44 7.88 16.13 -2.30
N HIS A 45 8.46 15.45 -3.30
CA HIS A 45 9.81 15.75 -3.77
C HIS A 45 9.92 17.21 -4.23
N LEU A 46 10.95 17.90 -3.74
CA LEU A 46 11.31 19.26 -4.14
C LEU A 46 12.37 19.25 -5.23
N LEU A 47 13.13 18.18 -5.30
CA LEU A 47 14.26 18.01 -6.19
C LEU A 47 13.96 16.92 -7.23
N GLU A 48 14.56 17.06 -8.40
CA GLU A 48 14.56 16.04 -9.44
C GLU A 48 15.98 15.77 -9.92
N LEU A 49 16.21 14.55 -10.41
CA LEU A 49 17.48 14.21 -11.04
C LEU A 49 17.62 14.99 -12.37
N VAL A 50 18.75 15.65 -12.56
CA VAL A 50 19.01 16.43 -13.77
C VAL A 50 18.87 15.60 -15.05
N GLU A 51 18.58 16.24 -16.18
CA GLU A 51 18.58 15.55 -17.47
C GLU A 51 20.01 15.19 -17.91
N PRO A 52 20.22 14.10 -18.65
CA PRO A 52 21.56 13.66 -19.06
C PRO A 52 22.37 14.72 -19.78
N ASP A 53 21.75 15.60 -20.54
CA ASP A 53 22.41 16.69 -21.25
C ASP A 53 22.92 17.81 -20.35
N ALA A 54 22.43 17.93 -19.16
CA ALA A 54 23.02 18.79 -18.12
C ALA A 54 24.37 18.24 -17.63
N VAL A 55 24.57 16.90 -17.68
CA VAL A 55 25.85 16.27 -17.33
C VAL A 55 26.80 16.28 -18.51
N ASN A 56 26.31 15.91 -19.71
CA ASN A 56 27.09 15.94 -20.94
C ASN A 56 26.20 16.41 -22.12
N PRO A 57 26.49 17.60 -22.67
CA PRO A 57 25.73 18.15 -23.80
C PRO A 57 25.59 17.22 -25.02
N ALA A 58 26.55 16.29 -25.22
CA ALA A 58 26.47 15.31 -26.28
C ALA A 58 25.32 14.30 -26.11
N TRP A 59 24.73 14.21 -24.93
CA TRP A 59 23.57 13.37 -24.64
C TRP A 59 22.23 14.07 -24.86
N GLY A 60 22.25 15.33 -25.34
CA GLY A 60 21.06 16.10 -25.69
C GLY A 60 20.37 15.69 -26.97
N LYS A 61 19.33 16.44 -27.35
CA LYS A 61 18.62 16.26 -28.63
C LYS A 61 19.40 16.90 -29.78
N PRO A 62 19.40 16.28 -30.99
CA PRO A 62 18.73 15.04 -31.35
C PRO A 62 19.48 13.80 -30.81
N TRP A 63 18.73 12.89 -30.18
CA TRP A 63 19.34 11.70 -29.59
C TRP A 63 20.04 10.82 -30.62
N SER A 64 21.23 10.27 -30.29
CA SER A 64 21.96 9.27 -31.04
C SER A 64 21.99 7.93 -30.32
N LEU A 65 22.05 6.83 -31.09
CA LEU A 65 22.29 5.50 -30.53
C LEU A 65 23.73 5.29 -30.10
N ASP A 66 24.66 6.07 -30.65
CA ASP A 66 26.12 5.91 -30.42
C ASP A 66 26.53 6.27 -29.02
N VAL A 67 25.68 7.03 -28.28
CA VAL A 67 25.93 7.44 -26.90
C VAL A 67 25.30 6.49 -25.86
N LEU A 68 24.59 5.47 -26.33
CA LEU A 68 23.95 4.50 -25.43
C LEU A 68 24.87 3.30 -25.15
N PRO A 69 24.87 2.76 -23.93
CA PRO A 69 24.08 3.22 -22.78
C PRO A 69 24.70 4.46 -22.12
N ILE A 70 23.85 5.41 -21.71
CA ILE A 70 24.23 6.52 -20.86
C ILE A 70 24.38 5.96 -19.43
N GLN A 71 25.54 6.15 -18.84
CA GLN A 71 25.83 5.80 -17.46
C GLN A 71 26.20 7.06 -16.67
N ILE A 72 25.50 7.29 -15.58
CA ILE A 72 25.74 8.37 -14.64
C ILE A 72 25.77 7.71 -13.27
N ASP A 73 26.93 7.67 -12.65
CA ASP A 73 27.11 7.00 -11.35
C ASP A 73 26.66 7.88 -10.19
N ASP A 74 26.75 9.19 -10.36
CA ASP A 74 26.32 10.19 -9.39
C ASP A 74 25.44 11.23 -10.09
N TRP A 75 24.15 11.16 -9.80
CA TRP A 75 23.17 12.05 -10.39
C TRP A 75 23.04 13.33 -9.55
N ALA A 76 23.38 14.45 -10.13
CA ALA A 76 23.04 15.73 -9.54
C ALA A 76 21.51 15.92 -9.46
N LYS A 77 21.10 16.68 -8.45
CA LYS A 77 19.69 17.06 -8.25
C LYS A 77 19.54 18.56 -8.38
N GLU A 78 18.39 18.97 -8.86
CA GLU A 78 18.00 20.38 -8.94
C GLU A 78 16.56 20.58 -8.48
N PRO A 79 16.21 21.74 -7.91
CA PRO A 79 14.84 22.03 -7.56
C PRO A 79 13.95 22.07 -8.80
N THR A 80 12.78 21.42 -8.72
CA THR A 80 11.76 21.60 -9.76
C THR A 80 11.32 23.05 -9.81
N GLU A 81 11.01 23.58 -11.01
CA GLU A 81 10.76 24.99 -11.24
C GLU A 81 9.69 25.59 -10.30
N ASP A 82 8.63 24.82 -10.03
CA ASP A 82 7.51 25.20 -9.16
C ASP A 82 7.82 25.09 -7.66
N LYS A 83 8.98 24.56 -7.27
CA LYS A 83 9.37 24.33 -5.87
C LYS A 83 10.57 25.17 -5.40
N LYS A 84 11.20 25.95 -6.27
CA LYS A 84 12.36 26.78 -5.93
C LYS A 84 12.13 27.67 -4.72
N ASP A 85 11.01 28.39 -4.69
CA ASP A 85 10.64 29.27 -3.57
C ASP A 85 10.51 28.50 -2.24
N LEU A 86 10.05 27.23 -2.30
CA LEU A 86 9.92 26.42 -1.11
C LEU A 86 11.28 25.93 -0.60
N VAL A 87 12.19 25.57 -1.51
CA VAL A 87 13.57 25.21 -1.18
C VAL A 87 14.28 26.38 -0.52
N GLU A 88 14.22 27.59 -1.10
CA GLU A 88 14.80 28.82 -0.53
C GLU A 88 14.21 29.13 0.86
N ARG A 89 12.92 28.88 1.04
CA ARG A 89 12.27 29.08 2.34
C ARG A 89 12.77 28.09 3.39
N ILE A 90 12.97 26.82 3.02
CA ILE A 90 13.55 25.82 3.93
C ILE A 90 14.98 26.21 4.28
N ASP A 91 15.80 26.63 3.32
CA ASP A 91 17.17 27.10 3.53
C ASP A 91 17.23 28.25 4.56
N SER A 92 16.36 29.23 4.39
CA SER A 92 16.25 30.33 5.35
C SER A 92 15.93 29.85 6.78
N LEU A 93 15.05 28.85 6.93
CA LEU A 93 14.69 28.29 8.24
C LEU A 93 15.80 27.42 8.83
N LEU A 94 16.58 26.72 7.98
CA LEU A 94 17.73 25.91 8.41
C LEU A 94 18.80 26.75 9.08
N SER A 95 19.03 27.99 8.57
CA SER A 95 20.01 28.91 9.15
C SER A 95 19.71 29.34 10.60
N GLU A 96 18.44 29.24 11.03
CA GLU A 96 17.97 29.56 12.38
C GLU A 96 17.74 28.31 13.26
N ALA A 97 17.89 27.12 12.68
CA ALA A 97 17.59 25.86 13.35
C ALA A 97 18.73 25.41 14.25
N GLU A 98 18.42 25.04 15.50
CA GLU A 98 19.34 24.35 16.41
C GLU A 98 19.45 22.86 16.05
N CYS A 99 18.35 22.27 15.65
CA CYS A 99 18.30 20.92 15.09
C CYS A 99 17.12 20.80 14.14
N VAL A 100 17.18 19.82 13.24
CA VAL A 100 16.10 19.46 12.31
C VAL A 100 15.45 18.17 12.78
N ILE A 101 14.13 18.08 12.64
CA ILE A 101 13.36 16.85 12.85
C ILE A 101 12.76 16.45 11.53
N ASN A 102 13.27 15.37 10.94
CA ASN A 102 12.69 14.74 9.76
C ASN A 102 11.36 14.06 10.15
N ALA A 103 10.26 14.59 9.64
CA ALA A 103 8.90 14.09 9.83
C ALA A 103 8.27 13.70 8.49
N GLY A 104 9.06 13.13 7.58
CA GLY A 104 8.56 12.47 6.37
C GLY A 104 7.60 11.32 6.71
N ASP A 105 6.84 10.85 5.75
CA ASP A 105 6.02 9.64 5.95
C ASP A 105 6.92 8.47 6.42
N PRO A 106 6.40 7.52 7.19
CA PRO A 106 7.23 6.46 7.77
C PRO A 106 7.55 5.35 6.74
N ASP A 107 8.06 5.73 5.58
CA ASP A 107 8.55 4.85 4.53
C ASP A 107 9.86 5.37 3.92
N ASP A 108 10.44 4.60 2.98
CA ASP A 108 11.72 4.91 2.35
C ASP A 108 11.68 6.23 1.57
N GLU A 109 10.56 6.52 0.88
CA GLU A 109 10.37 7.77 0.13
C GLU A 109 10.25 8.97 1.07
N GLY A 110 9.48 8.85 2.17
CA GLY A 110 9.35 9.91 3.16
C GLY A 110 10.68 10.22 3.85
N GLN A 111 11.56 9.21 4.04
CA GLN A 111 12.92 9.43 4.51
C GLN A 111 13.72 10.22 3.46
N LEU A 112 13.70 9.79 2.20
CA LEU A 112 14.45 10.41 1.11
C LEU A 112 14.04 11.88 0.88
N ILE A 113 12.73 12.16 0.84
CA ILE A 113 12.21 13.50 0.53
C ILE A 113 12.80 14.59 1.42
N VAL A 114 13.00 14.30 2.69
CA VAL A 114 13.61 15.27 3.62
C VAL A 114 15.13 15.24 3.55
N ASP A 115 15.72 14.04 3.51
CA ASP A 115 17.17 13.89 3.47
C ASP A 115 17.78 14.55 2.21
N GLU A 116 17.15 14.37 1.04
CA GLU A 116 17.65 14.95 -0.22
C GLU A 116 17.68 16.49 -0.19
N VAL A 117 16.71 17.11 0.49
CA VAL A 117 16.66 18.58 0.64
C VAL A 117 17.76 19.05 1.58
N LEU A 118 17.98 18.34 2.69
CA LEU A 118 19.04 18.67 3.64
C LEU A 118 20.42 18.50 3.00
N ASP A 119 20.65 17.42 2.24
CA ASP A 119 21.89 17.16 1.52
C ASP A 119 22.12 18.22 0.42
N TYR A 120 21.09 18.58 -0.34
CA TYR A 120 21.18 19.62 -1.38
C TYR A 120 21.56 20.98 -0.82
N LEU A 121 21.00 21.33 0.36
CA LEU A 121 21.28 22.59 1.03
C LEU A 121 22.55 22.54 1.89
N GLY A 122 23.25 21.40 1.96
CA GLY A 122 24.49 21.24 2.71
C GLY A 122 24.33 21.41 4.22
N TYR A 123 23.20 20.96 4.78
CA TYR A 123 22.96 21.06 6.22
C TYR A 123 23.78 20.03 6.99
N GLU A 124 24.67 20.49 7.85
CA GLU A 124 25.61 19.67 8.68
C GLU A 124 25.18 19.60 10.16
N GLY A 125 24.06 20.22 10.54
CA GLY A 125 23.56 20.23 11.92
C GLY A 125 22.93 18.91 12.34
N GLU A 126 22.52 18.84 13.63
CA GLU A 126 21.84 17.67 14.18
C GLU A 126 20.49 17.43 13.47
N VAL A 127 20.28 16.19 13.02
CA VAL A 127 19.02 15.74 12.44
C VAL A 127 18.46 14.56 13.23
N LEU A 128 17.22 14.68 13.68
CA LEU A 128 16.47 13.64 14.36
C LEU A 128 15.33 13.17 13.45
N ARG A 129 14.86 11.94 13.65
CA ARG A 129 13.74 11.34 12.93
C ARG A 129 12.56 11.09 13.85
N VAL A 130 11.35 11.44 13.42
CA VAL A 130 10.09 11.07 14.05
C VAL A 130 9.25 10.20 13.10
N TYR A 131 8.68 9.11 13.63
CA TYR A 131 7.74 8.25 12.88
C TYR A 131 6.32 8.56 13.32
N VAL A 132 5.56 9.25 12.46
CA VAL A 132 4.15 9.56 12.67
C VAL A 132 3.30 8.55 11.90
N ASN A 133 2.84 7.51 12.60
CA ASN A 133 2.06 6.42 11.99
C ASN A 133 0.57 6.75 11.86
N ASP A 134 0.09 7.72 12.61
CA ASP A 134 -1.28 8.22 12.54
C ASP A 134 -1.34 9.73 12.87
N ASN A 135 -2.45 10.37 12.50
CA ASN A 135 -2.61 11.82 12.58
C ASN A 135 -3.40 12.26 13.85
N ILE A 136 -3.48 11.41 14.88
CA ILE A 136 -4.13 11.75 16.15
C ILE A 136 -3.14 12.53 17.01
N GLU A 137 -3.54 13.71 17.49
CA GLU A 137 -2.66 14.62 18.26
C GLU A 137 -1.95 13.93 19.42
N LYS A 138 -2.69 13.13 20.24
CA LYS A 138 -2.10 12.39 21.38
C LYS A 138 -1.00 11.42 20.95
N ASN A 139 -1.11 10.82 19.77
CA ASN A 139 -0.14 9.87 19.24
C ASN A 139 1.04 10.59 18.58
N ILE A 140 0.80 11.73 17.93
CA ILE A 140 1.88 12.61 17.45
C ILE A 140 2.75 13.07 18.63
N VAL A 141 2.15 13.55 19.73
CA VAL A 141 2.90 13.95 20.94
C VAL A 141 3.78 12.81 21.44
N LYS A 142 3.21 11.59 21.57
CA LYS A 142 3.98 10.39 21.97
C LYS A 142 5.12 10.04 20.99
N ALA A 143 4.91 10.25 19.68
CA ALA A 143 5.96 10.03 18.70
C ALA A 143 7.13 10.99 18.90
N PHE A 144 6.87 12.26 19.23
CA PHE A 144 7.88 13.25 19.55
C PHE A 144 8.66 13.00 20.85
N GLU A 145 8.17 12.13 21.73
CA GLU A 145 8.91 11.63 22.90
C GLU A 145 9.94 10.55 22.55
N ARG A 146 9.89 10.00 21.30
CA ARG A 146 10.69 8.85 20.84
C ARG A 146 11.50 9.17 19.59
N LEU A 147 12.06 10.37 19.54
CA LEU A 147 12.95 10.76 18.44
C LEU A 147 14.19 9.85 18.41
N VAL A 148 14.61 9.51 17.20
CA VAL A 148 15.83 8.73 16.96
C VAL A 148 16.82 9.55 16.10
N PRO A 149 18.14 9.30 16.17
CA PRO A 149 19.07 9.93 15.25
C PRO A 149 18.73 9.59 13.80
N ASN A 150 18.64 10.61 12.92
CA ASN A 150 18.29 10.42 11.51
C ASN A 150 19.30 9.55 10.76
N GLU A 151 20.57 9.57 11.19
CA GLU A 151 21.64 8.75 10.63
C GLU A 151 21.30 7.24 10.63
N GLN A 152 20.59 6.77 11.65
CA GLN A 152 20.15 5.39 11.73
C GLN A 152 19.04 5.05 10.69
N CYS A 153 18.39 6.06 10.15
CA CYS A 153 17.27 5.92 9.22
C CYS A 153 17.70 6.19 7.76
N ARG A 154 18.86 6.83 7.53
CA ARG A 154 19.38 7.14 6.19
C ARG A 154 19.44 5.94 5.24
N PRO A 155 19.76 4.70 5.65
CA PRO A 155 19.76 3.55 4.73
C PRO A 155 18.42 3.31 4.02
N ALA A 156 17.29 3.70 4.61
CA ALA A 156 15.98 3.65 3.95
C ALA A 156 15.88 4.69 2.83
N GLY A 157 16.31 5.93 3.10
CA GLY A 157 16.40 6.99 2.08
C GLY A 157 17.37 6.63 0.95
N ASP A 158 18.52 6.04 1.28
CA ASP A 158 19.52 5.59 0.29
C ASP A 158 18.94 4.51 -0.64
N ALA A 159 18.13 3.59 -0.10
CA ALA A 159 17.44 2.58 -0.90
C ALA A 159 16.41 3.21 -1.87
N ALA A 160 15.66 4.22 -1.42
CA ALA A 160 14.75 4.97 -2.28
C ALA A 160 15.52 5.76 -3.35
N TYR A 161 16.62 6.38 -3.01
CA TYR A 161 17.48 7.11 -3.96
C TYR A 161 18.08 6.17 -5.01
N ALA A 162 18.61 5.01 -4.60
CA ALA A 162 19.13 4.01 -5.52
C ALA A 162 18.07 3.54 -6.51
N ARG A 163 16.81 3.36 -6.06
CA ARG A 163 15.66 3.06 -6.93
C ARG A 163 15.39 4.21 -7.90
N GLN A 164 15.39 5.45 -7.44
CA GLN A 164 15.16 6.64 -8.26
C GLN A 164 16.21 6.75 -9.38
N MET A 165 17.50 6.56 -9.05
CA MET A 165 18.59 6.55 -10.04
C MET A 165 18.45 5.42 -11.05
N ALA A 166 18.15 4.21 -10.59
CA ALA A 166 17.97 3.05 -11.48
C ALA A 166 16.78 3.25 -12.43
N ASP A 167 15.67 3.80 -11.94
CA ASP A 167 14.50 4.11 -12.76
C ASP A 167 14.79 5.18 -13.80
N LYS A 168 15.53 6.24 -13.44
CA LYS A 168 15.94 7.30 -14.39
C LYS A 168 16.90 6.75 -15.44
N CYS A 169 17.92 6.02 -15.03
CA CYS A 169 18.90 5.41 -15.93
C CYS A 169 18.22 4.45 -16.93
N PHE A 170 17.40 3.53 -16.44
CA PHE A 170 16.64 2.61 -17.27
C PHE A 170 15.70 3.35 -18.23
N GLY A 171 14.90 4.27 -17.70
CA GLY A 171 13.92 5.03 -18.45
C GLY A 171 14.54 5.85 -19.58
N VAL A 172 15.66 6.53 -19.31
CA VAL A 172 16.41 7.32 -20.33
C VAL A 172 16.92 6.42 -21.42
N ASN A 173 17.64 5.36 -21.10
CA ASN A 173 18.30 4.50 -22.09
C ASN A 173 17.27 3.76 -22.96
N GLU A 174 16.28 3.12 -22.35
CA GLU A 174 15.29 2.31 -23.07
C GLU A 174 14.33 3.19 -23.87
N THR A 175 13.93 4.35 -23.36
CA THR A 175 13.09 5.30 -24.12
C THR A 175 13.81 5.80 -25.38
N ARG A 176 15.09 6.16 -25.25
CA ARG A 176 15.88 6.63 -26.39
C ARG A 176 16.13 5.53 -27.42
N LEU A 177 16.47 4.32 -26.95
CA LEU A 177 16.65 3.14 -27.80
C LEU A 177 15.37 2.82 -28.57
N ALA A 178 14.22 2.70 -27.88
CA ALA A 178 12.94 2.41 -28.51
C ALA A 178 12.54 3.50 -29.52
N THR A 179 12.63 4.77 -29.11
CA THR A 179 12.32 5.93 -29.95
C THR A 179 13.13 5.94 -31.25
N LYS A 180 14.43 5.70 -31.18
CA LYS A 180 15.31 5.71 -32.36
C LYS A 180 15.15 4.48 -33.25
N ARG A 181 14.82 3.33 -32.66
CA ARG A 181 14.63 2.07 -33.39
C ARG A 181 13.26 2.00 -34.07
N LEU A 182 12.24 2.51 -33.47
CA LEU A 182 10.85 2.39 -33.92
C LEU A 182 10.32 3.62 -34.67
N GLY A 183 11.08 4.72 -34.70
CA GLY A 183 10.75 5.91 -35.50
C GLY A 183 9.62 6.78 -34.93
N GLY A 184 9.35 6.71 -33.65
CA GLY A 184 8.37 7.52 -32.93
C GLY A 184 8.74 7.65 -31.45
N LEU A 185 8.09 8.55 -30.72
CA LEU A 185 8.34 8.67 -29.27
C LEU A 185 7.69 7.51 -28.53
N PHE A 186 8.53 6.60 -28.04
CA PHE A 186 8.11 5.45 -27.23
C PHE A 186 8.70 5.58 -25.83
N SER A 187 7.86 5.94 -24.87
CA SER A 187 8.26 5.99 -23.47
C SER A 187 8.35 4.58 -22.89
N VAL A 188 9.50 4.26 -22.30
CA VAL A 188 9.75 2.97 -21.63
C VAL A 188 10.05 3.23 -20.17
N GLY A 189 9.45 2.44 -19.29
CA GLY A 189 9.66 2.53 -17.86
C GLY A 189 9.51 1.19 -17.17
N ARG A 190 10.20 1.01 -16.06
CA ARG A 190 10.26 -0.23 -15.30
C ARG A 190 8.89 -0.73 -14.81
N VAL A 191 7.95 0.16 -14.53
CA VAL A 191 6.60 -0.17 -14.07
C VAL A 191 5.60 -0.10 -15.21
N GLN A 192 5.58 1.00 -15.95
CA GLN A 192 4.56 1.24 -16.99
C GLN A 192 4.61 0.22 -18.14
N THR A 193 5.80 -0.14 -18.61
CA THR A 193 5.96 -1.05 -19.76
C THR A 193 5.54 -2.49 -19.43
N PRO A 194 6.00 -3.10 -18.30
CA PRO A 194 5.49 -4.40 -17.89
C PRO A 194 3.99 -4.40 -17.60
N THR A 195 3.45 -3.33 -17.03
CA THR A 195 2.00 -3.21 -16.79
C THR A 195 1.22 -3.21 -18.10
N LEU A 196 1.68 -2.45 -19.09
CA LEU A 196 1.11 -2.47 -20.44
C LEU A 196 1.20 -3.87 -21.06
N GLY A 197 2.36 -4.55 -20.92
CA GLY A 197 2.55 -5.91 -21.38
C GLY A 197 1.56 -6.91 -20.76
N LEU A 198 1.26 -6.78 -19.45
CA LEU A 198 0.23 -7.61 -18.80
C LEU A 198 -1.17 -7.37 -19.38
N VAL A 199 -1.52 -6.13 -19.69
CA VAL A 199 -2.80 -5.78 -20.33
C VAL A 199 -2.88 -6.39 -21.74
N VAL A 200 -1.85 -6.15 -22.56
CA VAL A 200 -1.79 -6.70 -23.94
C VAL A 200 -1.89 -8.22 -23.93
N ASN A 201 -1.09 -8.90 -23.10
CA ASN A 201 -1.14 -10.36 -23.00
C ASN A 201 -2.53 -10.86 -22.56
N ARG A 202 -3.23 -10.10 -21.71
CA ARG A 202 -4.59 -10.44 -21.30
C ARG A 202 -5.59 -10.27 -22.44
N ASP A 203 -5.49 -9.19 -23.20
CA ASP A 203 -6.34 -8.93 -24.36
C ASP A 203 -6.13 -10.00 -25.43
N GLU A 204 -4.87 -10.34 -25.76
CA GLU A 204 -4.54 -11.43 -26.67
C GLU A 204 -5.10 -12.78 -26.20
N ALA A 205 -5.01 -13.07 -24.88
CA ALA A 205 -5.57 -14.29 -24.33
C ALA A 205 -7.11 -14.34 -24.40
N ILE A 206 -7.78 -13.18 -24.38
CA ILE A 206 -9.22 -13.08 -24.57
C ILE A 206 -9.60 -13.25 -26.04
N GLU A 207 -8.90 -12.57 -26.95
CA GLU A 207 -9.14 -12.61 -28.38
C GLU A 207 -8.90 -14.01 -28.97
N ASN A 208 -7.84 -14.68 -28.50
CA ASN A 208 -7.47 -16.03 -28.93
C ASN A 208 -8.15 -17.13 -28.10
N HIS A 209 -9.10 -16.79 -27.25
CA HIS A 209 -9.76 -17.78 -26.39
C HIS A 209 -10.59 -18.76 -27.19
N VAL A 210 -10.26 -20.03 -27.09
CA VAL A 210 -11.04 -21.14 -27.65
C VAL A 210 -11.83 -21.83 -26.53
N THR A 211 -13.14 -21.77 -26.63
CA THR A 211 -14.02 -22.44 -25.68
C THR A 211 -13.84 -23.96 -25.75
N ARG A 212 -13.49 -24.58 -24.63
CA ARG A 212 -13.35 -26.04 -24.49
C ARG A 212 -14.39 -26.55 -23.51
N LYS A 213 -15.17 -27.57 -23.89
CA LYS A 213 -16.10 -28.24 -22.97
C LYS A 213 -15.29 -29.12 -22.01
N TYR A 214 -15.56 -28.99 -20.74
CA TYR A 214 -15.05 -29.90 -19.70
C TYR A 214 -16.20 -30.68 -19.08
N TYR A 215 -15.87 -31.78 -18.41
CA TYR A 215 -16.82 -32.70 -17.87
C TYR A 215 -16.57 -32.94 -16.38
N GLU A 216 -17.64 -33.12 -15.64
CA GLU A 216 -17.62 -33.51 -14.23
C GLU A 216 -18.53 -34.74 -14.06
N LEU A 217 -18.09 -35.67 -13.23
CA LEU A 217 -18.91 -36.83 -12.86
C LEU A 217 -19.43 -36.59 -11.45
N THR A 218 -20.75 -36.65 -11.32
CA THR A 218 -21.44 -36.55 -10.04
C THR A 218 -22.38 -37.74 -9.86
N ALA A 219 -22.48 -38.23 -8.63
CA ALA A 219 -23.44 -39.24 -8.26
C ALA A 219 -24.36 -38.68 -7.17
N THR A 220 -25.67 -38.90 -7.33
CA THR A 220 -26.67 -38.56 -6.32
C THR A 220 -27.05 -39.84 -5.62
N GLY A 221 -26.83 -39.93 -4.32
CA GLY A 221 -27.22 -41.08 -3.50
C GLY A 221 -28.01 -40.59 -2.30
N GLY A 222 -28.98 -41.34 -1.85
CA GLY A 222 -29.79 -40.93 -0.73
C GLY A 222 -30.09 -42.08 0.24
N CYS A 223 -30.09 -41.79 1.55
CA CYS A 223 -30.95 -42.48 2.50
C CYS A 223 -32.38 -41.96 2.32
N ALA A 224 -33.34 -42.86 2.39
CA ALA A 224 -34.75 -42.57 2.14
C ALA A 224 -35.38 -41.50 3.05
N ASP A 225 -34.69 -41.07 4.10
CA ASP A 225 -35.20 -40.18 5.14
C ASP A 225 -34.54 -38.79 5.17
N ALA A 226 -33.69 -38.48 4.19
CA ALA A 226 -33.00 -37.17 4.19
C ALA A 226 -33.73 -36.14 3.29
N SER A 227 -33.97 -34.98 3.78
CA SER A 227 -34.54 -33.82 3.09
C SER A 227 -33.64 -33.24 1.96
N GLY A 228 -32.86 -34.08 1.33
CA GLY A 228 -31.99 -33.79 0.19
C GLY A 228 -31.00 -34.91 -0.02
N ALA A 229 -30.93 -35.47 -1.22
CA ALA A 229 -29.96 -36.51 -1.54
C ALA A 229 -28.54 -35.90 -1.62
N PRO A 230 -27.54 -36.43 -0.92
CA PRO A 230 -26.18 -35.94 -1.04
C PRO A 230 -25.63 -36.11 -2.47
N VAL A 231 -24.95 -35.10 -2.94
CA VAL A 231 -24.28 -35.12 -4.25
C VAL A 231 -22.80 -35.38 -4.02
N PHE A 232 -22.31 -36.46 -4.55
CA PHE A 232 -20.90 -36.84 -4.53
C PHE A 232 -20.26 -36.39 -5.83
N LYS A 233 -19.17 -35.65 -5.76
CA LYS A 233 -18.39 -35.22 -6.92
C LYS A 233 -17.16 -36.11 -7.04
N PHE A 234 -16.95 -36.70 -8.21
CA PHE A 234 -15.75 -37.48 -8.50
C PHE A 234 -14.53 -36.56 -8.43
N LYS A 235 -13.51 -37.00 -7.69
CA LYS A 235 -12.23 -36.32 -7.60
C LYS A 235 -11.20 -37.03 -8.48
N PRO A 236 -10.83 -36.43 -9.63
CA PRO A 236 -9.85 -37.02 -10.53
C PRO A 236 -8.46 -37.02 -9.89
N ASP A 237 -7.64 -38.00 -10.28
CA ASP A 237 -6.22 -37.98 -10.00
C ASP A 237 -5.46 -37.01 -10.94
N LYS A 238 -4.17 -36.83 -10.68
CA LYS A 238 -3.33 -35.90 -11.46
C LYS A 238 -3.14 -36.37 -12.91
N ASP A 239 -3.12 -37.67 -13.13
CA ASP A 239 -2.91 -38.26 -14.46
C ASP A 239 -4.13 -38.03 -15.36
N MET A 240 -5.34 -38.14 -14.80
CA MET A 240 -6.58 -37.79 -15.51
C MET A 240 -6.70 -36.31 -15.86
N LEU A 241 -6.12 -35.44 -15.05
CA LEU A 241 -6.10 -33.99 -15.32
C LEU A 241 -5.05 -33.61 -16.35
N ALA A 242 -4.03 -34.44 -16.62
CA ALA A 242 -2.96 -34.17 -17.56
C ALA A 242 -2.34 -32.75 -17.47
N GLY A 243 -2.22 -32.24 -16.23
CA GLY A 243 -1.73 -30.88 -15.95
C GLY A 243 -2.79 -29.78 -16.05
N GLU A 244 -4.01 -30.09 -16.45
CA GLU A 244 -5.13 -29.14 -16.56
C GLU A 244 -5.92 -29.05 -15.23
N LYS A 245 -6.83 -28.08 -15.13
CA LYS A 245 -7.74 -27.93 -13.98
C LYS A 245 -9.01 -28.76 -14.08
N HIS A 246 -9.38 -29.16 -15.28
CA HIS A 246 -10.63 -29.82 -15.62
C HIS A 246 -10.39 -31.05 -16.46
N ILE A 247 -11.34 -31.97 -16.45
CA ILE A 247 -11.32 -33.19 -17.27
C ILE A 247 -11.94 -32.84 -18.64
N PHE A 248 -11.19 -33.04 -19.70
CA PHE A 248 -11.64 -32.83 -21.07
C PHE A 248 -11.96 -34.11 -21.80
N ASP A 249 -11.51 -35.27 -21.27
CA ASP A 249 -11.81 -36.59 -21.80
C ASP A 249 -13.13 -37.13 -21.21
N ARG A 250 -14.19 -37.02 -21.98
CA ARG A 250 -15.50 -37.55 -21.58
C ARG A 250 -15.50 -39.08 -21.47
N ASP A 251 -14.84 -39.77 -22.40
CA ASP A 251 -14.86 -41.23 -22.46
C ASP A 251 -14.16 -41.84 -21.22
N ALA A 252 -13.18 -41.14 -20.65
CA ALA A 252 -12.57 -41.55 -19.39
C ALA A 252 -13.58 -41.49 -18.23
N LEU A 253 -14.45 -40.50 -18.19
CA LEU A 253 -15.51 -40.42 -17.17
C LEU A 253 -16.63 -41.40 -17.42
N ASP A 254 -17.00 -41.66 -18.66
CA ASP A 254 -18.05 -42.64 -19.02
C ASP A 254 -17.60 -44.04 -18.60
N ARG A 255 -16.35 -44.44 -18.80
CA ARG A 255 -15.78 -45.72 -18.28
C ARG A 255 -15.84 -45.84 -16.75
N ILE A 256 -15.61 -44.74 -16.04
CA ILE A 256 -15.73 -44.72 -14.57
C ILE A 256 -17.19 -44.83 -14.16
N LYS A 257 -18.09 -44.15 -14.84
CA LYS A 257 -19.54 -44.24 -14.61
C LYS A 257 -20.02 -45.65 -14.75
N GLU A 258 -19.69 -46.38 -15.85
CA GLU A 258 -20.05 -47.78 -16.08
C GLU A 258 -19.60 -48.67 -14.94
N LYS A 259 -18.34 -48.53 -14.47
CA LYS A 259 -17.83 -49.29 -13.32
C LYS A 259 -18.59 -48.98 -12.02
N LEU A 260 -19.04 -47.75 -11.85
CA LEU A 260 -19.84 -47.33 -10.69
C LEU A 260 -21.27 -47.90 -10.75
N ASP A 261 -21.86 -48.00 -11.92
CA ASP A 261 -23.25 -48.50 -12.08
C ASP A 261 -23.34 -50.00 -11.82
N ASP A 262 -22.27 -50.78 -12.07
CA ASP A 262 -22.21 -52.22 -11.95
C ASP A 262 -21.74 -52.74 -10.55
N SER A 263 -21.47 -51.87 -9.59
CA SER A 263 -20.90 -52.22 -8.29
C SER A 263 -21.82 -51.94 -7.11
N ASP A 264 -21.79 -52.78 -6.08
CA ASP A 264 -22.29 -52.46 -4.75
C ASP A 264 -21.51 -51.30 -4.14
N LYS A 265 -22.22 -50.27 -3.64
CA LYS A 265 -21.63 -49.03 -3.18
C LYS A 265 -21.62 -48.95 -1.67
N THR A 266 -20.41 -48.98 -1.11
CA THR A 266 -20.19 -48.77 0.32
C THR A 266 -19.57 -47.40 0.53
N PHE A 267 -20.18 -46.57 1.39
CA PHE A 267 -19.70 -45.25 1.74
C PHE A 267 -19.10 -45.31 3.14
N SER A 268 -17.91 -44.69 3.30
CA SER A 268 -17.36 -44.38 4.60
C SER A 268 -17.49 -42.87 4.85
N THR A 269 -17.97 -42.51 6.02
CA THR A 269 -18.11 -41.09 6.40
C THR A 269 -17.11 -40.80 7.49
N THR A 270 -16.30 -39.77 7.27
CA THR A 270 -15.41 -39.18 8.29
C THR A 270 -15.84 -37.79 8.62
N ILE A 271 -16.16 -37.52 9.87
CA ILE A 271 -16.47 -36.16 10.34
C ILE A 271 -15.19 -35.60 10.95
N SER A 272 -14.72 -34.49 10.41
CA SER A 272 -13.60 -33.74 10.95
C SER A 272 -14.00 -32.31 11.28
N LYS A 273 -13.60 -31.85 12.46
CA LYS A 273 -13.72 -30.41 12.79
C LYS A 273 -12.55 -29.67 12.13
N LYS A 274 -12.86 -28.68 11.32
CA LYS A 274 -11.85 -27.74 10.80
C LYS A 274 -12.06 -26.40 11.46
N VAL A 275 -10.96 -25.80 11.89
CA VAL A 275 -10.96 -24.41 12.35
C VAL A 275 -10.48 -23.55 11.19
N GLU A 276 -11.31 -22.62 10.76
CA GLU A 276 -10.95 -21.63 9.77
C GLU A 276 -10.54 -20.34 10.50
N ASN A 277 -9.32 -19.91 10.24
CA ASN A 277 -8.85 -18.63 10.82
C ASN A 277 -9.47 -17.46 10.05
N PRO A 278 -9.76 -16.35 10.71
CA PRO A 278 -10.19 -15.14 10.02
C PRO A 278 -9.09 -14.67 9.05
N PRO A 279 -9.48 -14.00 7.96
CA PRO A 279 -8.50 -13.37 7.08
C PRO A 279 -7.78 -12.25 7.85
N LEU A 280 -6.47 -12.11 7.64
CA LEU A 280 -5.65 -11.08 8.29
C LEU A 280 -6.19 -9.66 8.01
N PRO A 281 -5.88 -8.66 8.83
CA PRO A 281 -6.16 -7.25 8.56
C PRO A 281 -5.77 -6.84 7.13
N TYR A 282 -6.30 -5.74 6.65
CA TYR A 282 -5.92 -5.24 5.34
C TYR A 282 -4.51 -4.66 5.36
N ASN A 283 -3.77 -4.88 4.29
CA ASN A 283 -2.76 -3.97 3.76
C ASN A 283 -3.32 -3.32 2.48
N LEU A 284 -2.61 -2.36 1.89
CA LEU A 284 -3.10 -1.66 0.71
C LEU A 284 -3.39 -2.63 -0.45
N THR A 285 -2.49 -3.55 -0.76
CA THR A 285 -2.63 -4.49 -1.88
C THR A 285 -3.87 -5.37 -1.75
N VAL A 286 -4.10 -5.93 -0.56
CA VAL A 286 -5.29 -6.76 -0.31
C VAL A 286 -6.56 -5.93 -0.38
N LEU A 287 -6.55 -4.69 0.13
CA LEU A 287 -7.69 -3.79 0.06
C LEU A 287 -8.02 -3.41 -1.40
N LEU A 288 -7.01 -3.05 -2.19
CA LEU A 288 -7.14 -2.76 -3.62
C LEU A 288 -7.63 -3.96 -4.44
N SER A 289 -7.43 -5.18 -3.95
CA SER A 289 -7.93 -6.42 -4.58
C SER A 289 -9.35 -6.79 -4.13
N ASP A 290 -9.72 -6.51 -2.87
CA ASP A 290 -10.98 -6.93 -2.28
C ASP A 290 -12.13 -5.97 -2.63
N MET A 291 -11.89 -4.67 -2.66
CA MET A 291 -12.93 -3.68 -2.97
C MET A 291 -13.51 -3.80 -4.38
N PRO A 292 -12.72 -4.10 -5.43
CA PRO A 292 -13.28 -4.45 -6.75
C PRO A 292 -14.22 -5.67 -6.71
N ARG A 293 -13.88 -6.69 -5.93
CA ARG A 293 -14.70 -7.91 -5.81
C ARG A 293 -16.00 -7.65 -5.07
N ARG A 294 -15.98 -6.87 -3.99
CA ARG A 294 -17.14 -6.59 -3.16
C ARG A 294 -18.08 -5.56 -3.78
N TYR A 295 -17.51 -4.51 -4.37
CA TYR A 295 -18.26 -3.31 -4.73
C TYR A 295 -18.03 -2.83 -6.17
N GLY A 296 -17.19 -3.50 -6.95
CA GLY A 296 -16.87 -3.09 -8.32
C GLY A 296 -16.02 -1.80 -8.42
N PHE A 297 -15.30 -1.43 -7.35
CA PHE A 297 -14.51 -0.21 -7.35
C PHE A 297 -13.22 -0.38 -8.17
N ALA A 298 -12.83 0.65 -8.91
CA ALA A 298 -11.50 0.70 -9.48
C ALA A 298 -10.44 0.80 -8.37
N ALA A 299 -9.25 0.23 -8.60
CA ALA A 299 -8.15 0.29 -7.64
C ALA A 299 -7.76 1.73 -7.29
N SER A 300 -7.69 2.63 -8.29
CA SER A 300 -7.42 4.06 -8.08
C SER A 300 -8.46 4.74 -7.20
N LYS A 301 -9.75 4.41 -7.37
CA LYS A 301 -10.82 4.92 -6.52
C LYS A 301 -10.68 4.42 -5.08
N THR A 302 -10.39 3.13 -4.90
CA THR A 302 -10.15 2.54 -3.56
C THR A 302 -8.97 3.23 -2.88
N GLN A 303 -7.88 3.47 -3.62
CA GLN A 303 -6.70 4.15 -3.10
C GLN A 303 -7.04 5.59 -2.66
N GLN A 304 -7.79 6.34 -3.47
CA GLN A 304 -8.22 7.70 -3.10
C GLN A 304 -9.09 7.68 -1.84
N ILE A 305 -10.07 6.77 -1.77
CA ILE A 305 -10.92 6.62 -0.58
C ILE A 305 -10.08 6.33 0.67
N THR A 306 -9.11 5.43 0.60
CA THR A 306 -8.26 5.14 1.76
C THR A 306 -7.42 6.35 2.19
N GLN A 307 -6.99 7.17 1.22
CA GLN A 307 -6.30 8.42 1.51
C GLN A 307 -7.24 9.41 2.24
N ASP A 308 -8.48 9.54 1.78
CA ASP A 308 -9.48 10.41 2.40
C ASP A 308 -9.86 9.91 3.81
N LEU A 309 -10.03 8.61 4.00
CA LEU A 309 -10.29 8.01 5.32
C LEU A 309 -9.17 8.30 6.33
N ARG A 310 -7.91 8.31 5.86
CA ARG A 310 -6.76 8.66 6.69
C ARG A 310 -6.65 10.17 6.94
N ASP A 311 -6.66 10.96 5.90
CA ASP A 311 -6.26 12.37 5.96
C ASP A 311 -7.42 13.28 6.39
N LYS A 312 -8.60 13.10 5.82
CA LYS A 312 -9.78 13.90 6.09
C LYS A 312 -10.50 13.45 7.36
N TYR A 313 -10.79 12.16 7.47
CA TYR A 313 -11.58 11.61 8.57
C TYR A 313 -10.71 11.13 9.74
N LYS A 314 -9.42 10.91 9.54
CA LYS A 314 -8.49 10.32 10.52
C LYS A 314 -8.99 8.98 11.08
N ALA A 315 -9.84 8.30 10.30
CA ALA A 315 -10.58 7.14 10.73
C ALA A 315 -9.78 5.83 10.66
N ILE A 316 -8.68 5.82 9.92
CA ILE A 316 -7.81 4.65 9.75
C ILE A 316 -6.34 4.99 9.94
N THR A 317 -5.54 3.98 10.27
CA THR A 317 -4.08 4.07 10.35
C THR A 317 -3.45 4.25 8.96
N TYR A 318 -2.12 4.26 8.87
CA TYR A 318 -1.40 4.48 7.61
C TYR A 318 -1.90 3.57 6.49
N ASN A 319 -2.42 4.18 5.43
CA ASN A 319 -3.13 3.49 4.37
C ASN A 319 -2.24 2.81 3.32
N ARG A 320 -0.93 3.12 3.27
CA ARG A 320 0.01 2.49 2.34
C ARG A 320 0.82 1.36 2.96
N SER A 321 0.32 0.81 4.07
CA SER A 321 0.96 -0.31 4.72
C SER A 321 1.06 -1.53 3.80
N ASP A 322 2.21 -2.18 3.82
CA ASP A 322 2.50 -3.47 3.19
C ASP A 322 2.23 -4.65 4.12
N SER A 323 2.20 -4.42 5.44
CA SER A 323 1.96 -5.43 6.45
C SER A 323 0.47 -5.71 6.68
N GLN A 324 0.16 -6.95 7.02
CA GLN A 324 -1.16 -7.39 7.49
C GLN A 324 -1.16 -7.75 8.98
N TYR A 325 -0.02 -7.56 9.65
CA TYR A 325 0.16 -7.94 11.05
C TYR A 325 0.05 -6.75 11.98
N LEU A 326 -0.25 -7.04 13.24
CA LEU A 326 -0.49 -6.07 14.29
C LEU A 326 0.46 -6.34 15.46
N LYS A 327 0.74 -5.30 16.26
CA LYS A 327 1.49 -5.41 17.50
C LYS A 327 0.58 -5.78 18.66
N GLU A 328 1.14 -6.26 19.76
CA GLU A 328 0.39 -6.56 20.99
C GLU A 328 -0.32 -5.32 21.58
N GLU A 329 0.24 -4.15 21.41
CA GLU A 329 -0.41 -2.90 21.85
C GLU A 329 -1.76 -2.69 21.17
N HIS A 330 -1.92 -3.10 19.89
CA HIS A 330 -3.20 -3.01 19.18
C HIS A 330 -4.24 -3.99 19.72
N PHE A 331 -3.82 -5.18 20.21
CA PHE A 331 -4.73 -6.09 20.90
C PHE A 331 -5.25 -5.49 22.20
N ALA A 332 -4.36 -4.91 22.99
CA ALA A 332 -4.73 -4.24 24.24
C ALA A 332 -5.67 -3.04 24.02
N GLN A 333 -5.53 -2.33 22.90
CA GLN A 333 -6.38 -1.18 22.54
C GLN A 333 -7.67 -1.57 21.80
N ALA A 334 -7.78 -2.81 21.31
CA ALA A 334 -8.91 -3.25 20.50
C ALA A 334 -10.29 -2.98 21.12
N PRO A 335 -10.52 -3.19 22.44
CA PRO A 335 -11.82 -2.91 23.03
C PRO A 335 -12.28 -1.46 22.85
N VAL A 336 -11.38 -0.50 23.02
CA VAL A 336 -11.69 0.93 22.90
C VAL A 336 -11.85 1.34 21.45
N VAL A 337 -10.91 0.93 20.60
CA VAL A 337 -10.93 1.23 19.16
C VAL A 337 -12.17 0.64 18.48
N LEU A 338 -12.51 -0.62 18.78
CA LEU A 338 -13.68 -1.28 18.18
C LEU A 338 -14.99 -0.72 18.72
N ALA A 339 -15.07 -0.32 19.98
CA ALA A 339 -16.26 0.35 20.49
C ALA A 339 -16.57 1.63 19.70
N GLN A 340 -15.57 2.48 19.49
CA GLN A 340 -15.73 3.70 18.70
C GLN A 340 -15.99 3.39 17.22
N ALA A 341 -15.31 2.41 16.66
CA ALA A 341 -15.48 2.04 15.24
C ALA A 341 -16.88 1.45 14.98
N MET A 342 -17.40 0.64 15.88
CA MET A 342 -18.78 0.11 15.77
C MET A 342 -19.82 1.22 15.90
N GLU A 343 -19.61 2.20 16.79
CA GLU A 343 -20.45 3.40 16.89
C GLU A 343 -20.44 4.17 15.57
N ASN A 344 -19.26 4.40 14.99
CA ASN A 344 -19.11 5.09 13.70
C ASN A 344 -19.89 4.41 12.57
N VAL A 345 -19.87 3.07 12.54
CA VAL A 345 -20.58 2.26 11.51
C VAL A 345 -22.07 2.09 11.83
N GLY A 346 -22.48 2.33 13.08
CA GLY A 346 -23.86 2.14 13.53
C GLY A 346 -24.25 0.68 13.75
N VAL A 347 -23.29 -0.15 14.20
CA VAL A 347 -23.47 -1.58 14.45
C VAL A 347 -23.09 -1.96 15.88
N SER A 348 -23.63 -3.11 16.34
CA SER A 348 -23.26 -3.71 17.61
C SER A 348 -23.02 -5.21 17.40
N TRP A 349 -21.73 -5.60 17.30
CA TRP A 349 -21.36 -7.00 17.18
C TRP A 349 -21.01 -7.59 18.54
N PRO A 350 -21.40 -8.85 18.80
CA PRO A 350 -20.91 -9.54 19.99
C PRO A 350 -19.44 -9.95 19.77
N LEU A 351 -18.52 -9.21 20.38
CA LEU A 351 -17.08 -9.47 20.26
C LEU A 351 -16.59 -10.17 21.54
N ASP A 352 -15.69 -11.14 21.35
CA ASP A 352 -14.98 -11.82 22.41
C ASP A 352 -13.50 -11.37 22.44
N TYR A 353 -13.21 -10.44 23.32
CA TYR A 353 -11.85 -9.86 23.45
C TYR A 353 -10.85 -10.80 24.14
N SER A 354 -11.26 -12.02 24.52
CA SER A 354 -10.32 -13.06 24.98
C SER A 354 -9.66 -13.83 23.84
N ILE A 355 -10.21 -13.72 22.63
CA ILE A 355 -9.69 -14.40 21.44
C ILE A 355 -8.55 -13.55 20.85
N HIS A 356 -7.38 -14.18 20.73
CA HIS A 356 -6.19 -13.59 20.15
C HIS A 356 -5.86 -14.28 18.84
N SER A 357 -6.05 -13.56 17.73
CA SER A 357 -5.79 -14.11 16.40
C SER A 357 -4.29 -14.13 16.08
N LYS A 358 -3.92 -14.87 15.05
CA LYS A 358 -2.53 -14.88 14.53
C LYS A 358 -2.10 -13.58 13.88
N ALA A 359 -3.00 -12.60 13.72
CA ALA A 359 -2.69 -11.28 13.20
C ALA A 359 -1.80 -10.49 14.15
N PHE A 360 -1.97 -10.68 15.47
CA PHE A 360 -1.12 -10.04 16.48
C PHE A 360 0.22 -10.77 16.56
N ASN A 361 1.19 -10.29 15.77
CA ASN A 361 2.51 -10.89 15.65
C ASN A 361 3.54 -9.82 15.28
N GLU A 362 4.19 -9.26 16.28
CA GLU A 362 5.18 -8.19 16.12
C GLU A 362 6.37 -8.56 15.23
N LYS A 363 6.74 -9.84 15.16
CA LYS A 363 7.86 -10.29 14.33
C LYS A 363 7.59 -10.14 12.84
N ASN A 364 6.32 -10.10 12.44
CA ASN A 364 5.88 -9.94 11.07
C ASN A 364 5.38 -8.51 10.77
N VAL A 365 5.47 -7.60 11.73
CA VAL A 365 5.25 -6.17 11.50
C VAL A 365 6.54 -5.61 10.92
N THR A 366 6.43 -4.97 9.77
CA THR A 366 7.53 -4.29 9.07
C THR A 366 7.70 -2.86 9.59
N ALA A 367 7.98 -1.89 8.76
CA ALA A 367 7.91 -0.48 9.12
C ALA A 367 6.50 -0.06 9.56
N HIS A 368 5.49 -0.74 9.01
CA HIS A 368 4.08 -0.48 9.29
C HIS A 368 3.36 -1.75 9.78
N HIS A 369 2.22 -1.54 10.43
CA HIS A 369 1.27 -2.60 10.78
C HIS A 369 0.06 -2.58 9.83
N GLY A 370 -0.82 -3.57 9.93
CA GLY A 370 -2.05 -3.65 9.13
C GLY A 370 -2.93 -2.42 9.27
N ILE A 371 -3.71 -2.14 8.23
CA ILE A 371 -4.66 -1.02 8.21
C ILE A 371 -5.84 -1.37 9.13
N ILE A 372 -6.02 -0.58 10.20
CA ILE A 372 -7.08 -0.76 11.19
C ILE A 372 -7.79 0.58 11.46
N PRO A 373 -9.01 0.57 12.01
CA PRO A 373 -9.67 1.81 12.44
C PRO A 373 -8.93 2.47 13.59
N GLN A 374 -9.18 3.76 13.78
CA GLN A 374 -8.64 4.55 14.88
C GLN A 374 -9.74 4.92 15.88
N GLU A 375 -9.34 5.28 17.12
CA GLU A 375 -10.21 5.78 18.17
C GLU A 375 -10.61 7.24 17.89
N VAL A 376 -11.42 7.45 16.85
CA VAL A 376 -11.88 8.77 16.41
C VAL A 376 -13.35 8.71 16.05
N SER A 377 -14.10 9.74 16.46
CA SER A 377 -15.48 9.89 16.02
C SER A 377 -15.50 10.31 14.55
N ALA A 378 -15.85 9.37 13.68
CA ALA A 378 -15.95 9.52 12.23
C ALA A 378 -17.18 8.73 11.73
N PRO A 379 -18.41 9.18 12.02
CA PRO A 379 -19.63 8.47 11.64
C PRO A 379 -19.74 8.28 10.14
N VAL A 380 -20.12 7.09 9.68
CA VAL A 380 -20.31 6.82 8.24
C VAL A 380 -21.40 7.70 7.61
N ALA A 381 -22.27 8.30 8.44
CA ALA A 381 -23.26 9.28 7.98
C ALA A 381 -22.63 10.55 7.40
N ASP A 382 -21.40 10.89 7.82
CA ASP A 382 -20.64 12.05 7.35
C ASP A 382 -19.75 11.73 6.14
N MET A 383 -19.72 10.45 5.73
CA MET A 383 -18.93 9.94 4.63
C MET A 383 -19.81 9.80 3.37
N THR A 384 -19.17 9.78 2.20
CA THR A 384 -19.86 9.31 0.99
C THR A 384 -20.19 7.83 1.13
N GLY A 385 -21.20 7.35 0.39
CA GLY A 385 -21.60 5.95 0.46
C GLY A 385 -20.47 4.97 0.11
N ASP A 386 -19.50 5.38 -0.69
CA ASP A 386 -18.37 4.54 -1.08
C ASP A 386 -17.24 4.58 -0.03
N GLU A 387 -16.99 5.73 0.59
CA GLU A 387 -16.09 5.85 1.75
C GLU A 387 -16.61 5.00 2.92
N ALA A 388 -17.90 5.07 3.21
CA ALA A 388 -18.56 4.28 4.24
C ALA A 388 -18.38 2.77 4.03
N LYS A 389 -18.48 2.27 2.79
CA LYS A 389 -18.28 0.85 2.45
C LYS A 389 -16.83 0.39 2.73
N VAL A 390 -15.84 1.19 2.32
CA VAL A 390 -14.43 0.86 2.54
C VAL A 390 -14.09 0.91 4.03
N TYR A 391 -14.54 1.94 4.74
CA TYR A 391 -14.35 2.04 6.19
C TYR A 391 -14.98 0.86 6.93
N THR A 392 -16.24 0.52 6.61
CA THR A 392 -16.93 -0.63 7.22
C THR A 392 -16.17 -1.93 6.97
N ALA A 393 -15.66 -2.15 5.76
CA ALA A 393 -14.87 -3.35 5.46
C ALA A 393 -13.57 -3.44 6.31
N ILE A 394 -12.92 -2.30 6.58
CA ILE A 394 -11.73 -2.25 7.44
C ILE A 394 -12.11 -2.56 8.90
N VAL A 395 -13.22 -1.98 9.39
CA VAL A 395 -13.72 -2.25 10.75
C VAL A 395 -14.09 -3.72 10.92
N GLU A 396 -14.86 -4.31 9.97
CA GLU A 396 -15.20 -5.73 9.96
C GLU A 396 -13.96 -6.62 10.04
N ARG A 397 -12.95 -6.30 9.22
CA ARG A 397 -11.73 -7.10 9.13
C ARG A 397 -10.91 -7.06 10.43
N TYR A 398 -10.89 -5.93 11.11
CA TYR A 398 -10.25 -5.80 12.41
C TYR A 398 -11.07 -6.49 13.51
N ALA A 399 -12.38 -6.35 13.51
CA ALA A 399 -13.27 -6.99 14.48
C ALA A 399 -13.23 -8.53 14.44
N MET A 400 -12.76 -9.12 13.32
CA MET A 400 -12.57 -10.57 13.18
C MET A 400 -11.31 -11.09 13.87
N GLN A 401 -10.41 -10.21 14.33
CA GLN A 401 -9.13 -10.61 14.90
C GLN A 401 -9.21 -10.89 16.39
#